data_5c34dc50ce32e604e1bd4c1ec2523488
#
_entry.id   5c34dc50ce32e604e1bd4c1ec2523488
#
_cell.length_a   1.000
_cell.length_b   1.000
_cell.length_c   1.000
_cell.angle_alpha   90.00
_cell.angle_beta   90.00
_cell.angle_gamma   90.00
#
_symmetry.space_group_name_H-M   'P 1'
#
loop_
_entity.id
_entity.type
_entity.pdbx_description
1 polymer ?
#
loop_
_entity_poly.entity_id
_entity_poly.type
_entity_poly.pdbx_seq_one_letter_code
_entity_poly.pdbx_strand_id
1 'polypeptide(L)'
;MQNKPFIPALGYDFLTNYYDLTISLTMPEKRIRETLINEINPKKDEKILEFGFGTGQNLIKLKTKNPSIQLSGLDIDPKVKTITEHKLRNQQLEVALDLYDGGKFPYQDAQFDKVYSCLVFHQLDADTKWFCLKEIHRVLKPNGTLIIADWGKAQNWLMRFTFGFVQLLDGFKTTNDNVNGLMPKFISEVGFRDVSVLQSINTAIGTFSYFKATKR
;
A
#
# COMPACT_ATOMS: atom_id res chain seq x y z
N MET A 1 -12.28 21.57 -9.59
CA MET A 1 -11.90 20.16 -9.86
C MET A 1 -13.03 19.30 -9.32
N GLN A 2 -13.68 18.52 -10.18
CA GLN A 2 -14.82 17.69 -9.75
C GLN A 2 -14.31 16.59 -8.82
N ASN A 3 -14.89 16.49 -7.61
CA ASN A 3 -14.71 15.35 -6.71
C ASN A 3 -15.06 14.07 -7.48
N LYS A 4 -14.06 13.31 -7.91
CA LYS A 4 -14.29 11.93 -8.37
C LYS A 4 -14.78 11.15 -7.14
N PRO A 5 -15.91 10.42 -7.22
CA PRO A 5 -16.38 9.67 -6.08
C PRO A 5 -15.32 8.63 -5.69
N PHE A 6 -14.82 8.75 -4.46
CA PHE A 6 -14.06 7.71 -3.82
C PHE A 6 -14.95 6.46 -3.73
N ILE A 7 -14.48 5.36 -4.27
CA ILE A 7 -15.08 4.05 -4.02
C ILE A 7 -14.35 3.50 -2.81
N PRO A 8 -15.01 3.41 -1.63
CA PRO A 8 -14.40 2.77 -0.47
C PRO A 8 -13.96 1.36 -0.84
N ALA A 9 -12.80 0.92 -0.37
CA ALA A 9 -12.34 -0.46 -0.51
C ALA A 9 -13.37 -1.47 0.06
N LEU A 10 -14.33 -0.97 0.81
CA LEU A 10 -15.45 -1.66 1.45
C LEU A 10 -16.79 -1.15 0.92
N GLY A 11 -16.94 -1.07 -0.38
CA GLY A 11 -18.20 -0.60 -1.05
C GLY A 11 -19.47 -1.38 -0.67
N TYR A 12 -19.35 -2.47 0.10
CA TYR A 12 -20.45 -3.29 0.59
C TYR A 12 -20.12 -3.82 2.00
N ASP A 13 -20.66 -3.21 3.05
CA ASP A 13 -20.47 -3.60 4.45
C ASP A 13 -20.78 -5.09 4.75
N PHE A 14 -21.64 -5.72 3.97
CA PHE A 14 -21.98 -7.14 4.12
C PHE A 14 -20.94 -8.10 3.51
N LEU A 15 -20.20 -7.68 2.49
CA LEU A 15 -19.17 -8.50 1.84
C LEU A 15 -17.80 -8.42 2.52
N THR A 16 -17.60 -7.44 3.39
CA THR A 16 -16.32 -7.20 4.08
C THR A 16 -15.86 -8.40 4.90
N ASN A 17 -16.76 -9.03 5.66
CA ASN A 17 -16.41 -10.20 6.48
C ASN A 17 -16.07 -11.43 5.62
N TYR A 18 -16.74 -11.60 4.48
CA TYR A 18 -16.42 -12.67 3.53
C TYR A 18 -15.15 -12.38 2.73
N TYR A 19 -14.89 -11.11 2.42
CA TYR A 19 -13.67 -10.68 1.73
C TYR A 19 -12.45 -10.92 2.62
N ASP A 20 -12.47 -10.47 3.87
CA ASP A 20 -11.39 -10.71 4.83
C ASP A 20 -11.14 -12.19 5.06
N LEU A 21 -12.20 -13.01 5.15
CA LEU A 21 -12.08 -14.45 5.27
C LEU A 21 -11.48 -15.09 4.00
N THR A 22 -11.92 -14.67 2.83
CA THR A 22 -11.42 -15.19 1.55
C THR A 22 -9.95 -14.83 1.37
N ILE A 23 -9.56 -13.60 1.68
CA ILE A 23 -8.15 -13.16 1.63
C ILE A 23 -7.32 -13.95 2.65
N SER A 24 -7.80 -14.10 3.88
CA SER A 24 -7.07 -14.85 4.93
C SER A 24 -6.86 -16.34 4.57
N LEU A 25 -7.81 -16.93 3.83
CA LEU A 25 -7.73 -18.33 3.37
C LEU A 25 -6.89 -18.50 2.10
N THR A 26 -6.82 -17.47 1.25
CA THR A 26 -6.15 -17.54 -0.06
C THR A 26 -4.77 -16.90 -0.08
N MET A 27 -4.47 -16.03 0.88
CA MET A 27 -3.20 -15.32 1.00
C MET A 27 -2.46 -15.70 2.29
N PRO A 28 -1.17 -15.96 2.24
CA PRO A 28 -0.34 -16.16 3.42
C PRO A 28 -0.06 -14.82 4.11
N GLU A 29 -1.09 -14.20 4.69
CA GLU A 29 -1.08 -12.82 5.20
C GLU A 29 0.06 -12.55 6.19
N LYS A 30 0.30 -13.49 7.11
CA LYS A 30 1.41 -13.40 8.07
C LYS A 30 2.76 -13.27 7.36
N ARG A 31 3.01 -14.12 6.36
CA ARG A 31 4.25 -14.10 5.57
C ARG A 31 4.37 -12.81 4.77
N ILE A 32 3.28 -12.35 4.16
CA ILE A 32 3.25 -11.11 3.37
C ILE A 32 3.65 -9.92 4.25
N ARG A 33 3.03 -9.78 5.42
CA ARG A 33 3.33 -8.67 6.33
C ARG A 33 4.73 -8.75 6.95
N GLU A 34 5.20 -9.95 7.28
CA GLU A 34 6.57 -10.14 7.78
C GLU A 34 7.61 -9.78 6.73
N THR A 35 7.38 -10.22 5.51
CA THR A 35 8.22 -9.84 4.36
C THR A 35 8.24 -8.32 4.16
N LEU A 36 7.07 -7.67 4.14
CA LEU A 36 6.99 -6.21 3.99
C LEU A 36 7.82 -5.48 5.05
N ILE A 37 7.68 -5.85 6.31
CA ILE A 37 8.42 -5.22 7.41
C ILE A 37 9.93 -5.43 7.27
N ASN A 38 10.35 -6.62 6.83
CA ASN A 38 11.76 -6.91 6.58
C ASN A 38 12.30 -6.07 5.41
N GLU A 39 11.51 -5.88 4.35
CA GLU A 39 11.90 -5.04 3.20
C GLU A 39 11.93 -3.54 3.54
N ILE A 40 11.03 -3.06 4.41
CA ILE A 40 11.09 -1.70 4.94
C ILE A 40 12.41 -1.50 5.70
N ASN A 41 12.85 -2.50 6.46
CA ASN A 41 14.10 -2.49 7.23
C ASN A 41 14.32 -1.14 7.95
N PRO A 42 13.43 -0.77 8.88
CA PRO A 42 13.44 0.54 9.51
C PRO A 42 14.68 0.71 10.38
N LYS A 43 15.25 1.91 10.33
CA LYS A 43 16.36 2.31 11.22
C LYS A 43 15.82 3.18 12.36
N LYS A 44 16.59 3.27 13.43
CA LYS A 44 16.27 4.15 14.55
C LYS A 44 16.03 5.59 14.08
N ASP A 45 14.99 6.22 14.64
CA ASP A 45 14.59 7.62 14.42
C ASP A 45 14.17 7.98 12.97
N GLU A 46 14.06 7.00 12.05
CA GLU A 46 13.54 7.24 10.70
C GLU A 46 12.08 7.68 10.73
N LYS A 47 11.75 8.64 9.88
CA LYS A 47 10.38 9.08 9.58
C LYS A 47 9.82 8.23 8.45
N ILE A 48 8.80 7.45 8.75
CA ILE A 48 8.22 6.48 7.81
C ILE A 48 6.72 6.76 7.66
N LEU A 49 6.24 6.74 6.42
CA LEU A 49 4.82 6.90 6.09
C LEU A 49 4.26 5.61 5.50
N GLU A 50 3.11 5.14 6.00
CA GLU A 50 2.25 4.19 5.29
C GLU A 50 1.20 4.94 4.48
N PHE A 51 1.18 4.74 3.17
CA PHE A 51 0.13 5.22 2.28
C PHE A 51 -0.94 4.14 2.10
N GLY A 52 -2.19 4.45 2.50
CA GLY A 52 -3.30 3.52 2.55
C GLY A 52 -3.19 2.56 3.73
N PHE A 53 -3.22 3.09 4.97
CA PHE A 53 -3.00 2.28 6.17
C PHE A 53 -4.16 1.33 6.51
N GLY A 54 -5.35 1.52 5.93
CA GLY A 54 -6.52 0.69 6.16
C GLY A 54 -6.81 0.51 7.66
N THR A 55 -6.98 -0.72 8.10
CA THR A 55 -7.25 -1.03 9.53
C THR A 55 -5.99 -1.08 10.42
N GLY A 56 -4.85 -0.55 9.95
CA GLY A 56 -3.64 -0.29 10.72
C GLY A 56 -2.79 -1.50 11.09
N GLN A 57 -2.99 -2.65 10.48
CA GLN A 57 -2.28 -3.87 10.86
C GLN A 57 -0.77 -3.79 10.63
N ASN A 58 -0.34 -3.17 9.51
CA ASN A 58 1.09 -2.99 9.24
C ASN A 58 1.70 -1.93 10.14
N LEU A 59 0.98 -0.80 10.39
CA LEU A 59 1.41 0.24 11.33
C LEU A 59 1.69 -0.34 12.70
N ILE A 60 0.73 -1.09 13.25
CA ILE A 60 0.85 -1.73 14.56
C ILE A 60 2.06 -2.66 14.58
N LYS A 61 2.17 -3.57 13.61
CA LYS A 61 3.25 -4.54 13.56
C LYS A 61 4.61 -3.89 13.40
N LEU A 62 4.72 -2.85 12.55
CA LEU A 62 5.95 -2.12 12.32
C LEU A 62 6.38 -1.34 13.57
N LYS A 63 5.45 -0.61 14.20
CA LYS A 63 5.71 0.18 15.41
C LYS A 63 6.06 -0.69 16.62
N THR A 64 5.38 -1.83 16.79
CA THR A 64 5.69 -2.79 17.87
C THR A 64 7.10 -3.36 17.72
N LYS A 65 7.50 -3.73 16.50
CA LYS A 65 8.86 -4.24 16.25
C LYS A 65 9.95 -3.18 16.35
N ASN A 66 9.62 -1.93 16.07
CA ASN A 66 10.58 -0.82 15.95
C ASN A 66 10.03 0.43 16.68
N PRO A 67 10.03 0.46 18.02
CA PRO A 67 9.41 1.55 18.78
C PRO A 67 10.03 2.93 18.53
N SER A 68 11.30 2.98 18.14
CA SER A 68 12.05 4.23 17.97
C SER A 68 11.77 4.99 16.68
N ILE A 69 11.05 4.39 15.71
CA ILE A 69 10.71 5.09 14.46
C ILE A 69 9.59 6.13 14.68
N GLN A 70 9.62 7.18 13.86
CA GLN A 70 8.51 8.13 13.75
C GLN A 70 7.58 7.66 12.62
N LEU A 71 6.48 7.02 13.00
CA LEU A 71 5.56 6.40 12.05
C LEU A 71 4.31 7.24 11.85
N SER A 72 3.94 7.44 10.60
CA SER A 72 2.72 8.12 10.18
C SER A 72 1.91 7.21 9.23
N GLY A 73 0.60 7.38 9.22
CA GLY A 73 -0.30 6.73 8.27
C GLY A 73 -1.17 7.76 7.55
N LEU A 74 -1.36 7.60 6.25
CA LEU A 74 -2.24 8.41 5.42
C LEU A 74 -3.29 7.52 4.75
N ASP A 75 -4.55 7.85 4.91
CA ASP A 75 -5.66 7.15 4.25
C ASP A 75 -6.74 8.14 3.81
N ILE A 76 -7.65 7.70 2.97
CA ILE A 76 -8.77 8.52 2.48
C ILE A 76 -10.06 8.23 3.26
N ASP A 77 -10.15 7.08 3.92
CA ASP A 77 -11.37 6.62 4.61
C ASP A 77 -11.36 6.96 6.11
N PRO A 78 -12.26 7.84 6.58
CA PRO A 78 -12.35 8.19 8.00
C PRO A 78 -12.78 7.01 8.89
N LYS A 79 -13.49 6.00 8.33
CA LYS A 79 -13.90 4.81 9.12
C LYS A 79 -12.68 3.98 9.51
N VAL A 80 -11.76 3.72 8.56
CA VAL A 80 -10.55 2.96 8.85
C VAL A 80 -9.62 3.71 9.83
N LYS A 81 -9.59 5.05 9.75
CA LYS A 81 -8.87 5.86 10.73
C LYS A 81 -9.39 5.63 12.14
N THR A 82 -10.70 5.71 12.36
CA THR A 82 -11.32 5.46 13.68
C THR A 82 -10.99 4.06 14.20
N ILE A 83 -11.07 3.04 13.36
CA ILE A 83 -10.72 1.66 13.70
C ILE A 83 -9.25 1.56 14.12
N THR A 84 -8.36 2.18 13.35
CA THR A 84 -6.93 2.13 13.60
C THR A 84 -6.53 2.87 14.85
N GLU A 85 -7.11 4.06 15.11
CA GLU A 85 -6.91 4.81 16.36
C GLU A 85 -7.30 4.00 17.59
N HIS A 86 -8.44 3.29 17.52
CA HIS A 86 -8.87 2.42 18.62
C HIS A 86 -7.86 1.28 18.87
N LYS A 87 -7.37 0.63 17.81
CA LYS A 87 -6.39 -0.45 17.94
C LYS A 87 -5.05 0.04 18.49
N LEU A 88 -4.57 1.21 18.03
CA LEU A 88 -3.31 1.81 18.50
C LEU A 88 -3.41 2.17 20.00
N ARG A 89 -4.51 2.80 20.42
CA ARG A 89 -4.76 3.12 21.85
C ARG A 89 -4.74 1.86 22.72
N ASN A 90 -5.41 0.79 22.30
CA ASN A 90 -5.44 -0.47 23.06
C ASN A 90 -4.06 -1.11 23.22
N GLN A 91 -3.12 -0.82 22.32
CA GLN A 91 -1.75 -1.31 22.38
C GLN A 91 -0.74 -0.27 22.88
N GLN A 92 -1.21 0.91 23.28
CA GLN A 92 -0.37 2.02 23.75
C GLN A 92 0.73 2.41 22.74
N LEU A 93 0.37 2.39 21.45
CA LEU A 93 1.28 2.74 20.35
C LEU A 93 0.98 4.15 19.84
N GLU A 94 2.03 4.96 19.70
CA GLU A 94 1.95 6.31 19.13
C GLU A 94 2.28 6.28 17.63
N VAL A 95 1.27 6.57 16.80
CA VAL A 95 1.36 6.71 15.34
C VAL A 95 0.48 7.90 14.93
N ALA A 96 1.03 8.81 14.15
CA ALA A 96 0.25 9.91 13.59
C ALA A 96 -0.62 9.40 12.43
N LEU A 97 -1.94 9.68 12.48
CA LEU A 97 -2.88 9.26 11.42
C LEU A 97 -3.53 10.47 10.79
N ASP A 98 -3.31 10.64 9.50
CA ASP A 98 -3.86 11.73 8.70
C ASP A 98 -4.85 11.21 7.66
N LEU A 99 -5.81 12.07 7.31
CA LEU A 99 -6.72 11.86 6.19
C LEU A 99 -6.36 12.82 5.06
N TYR A 100 -6.63 12.40 3.82
CA TYR A 100 -6.59 13.27 2.67
C TYR A 100 -7.86 13.06 1.82
N ASP A 101 -8.12 13.98 0.91
CA ASP A 101 -9.34 14.03 0.10
C ASP A 101 -9.15 13.50 -1.34
N GLY A 102 -8.06 12.76 -1.59
CA GLY A 102 -7.66 12.33 -2.93
C GLY A 102 -6.81 13.36 -3.69
N GLY A 103 -6.56 14.52 -3.07
CA GLY A 103 -5.69 15.56 -3.57
C GLY A 103 -4.27 15.49 -2.99
N LYS A 104 -3.65 16.67 -2.84
CA LYS A 104 -2.28 16.81 -2.31
C LYS A 104 -2.17 16.21 -0.91
N PHE A 105 -1.10 15.45 -0.66
CA PHE A 105 -0.84 14.90 0.68
C PHE A 105 -0.54 16.03 1.68
N PRO A 106 -1.06 15.95 2.93
CA PRO A 106 -0.95 17.00 3.94
C PRO A 106 0.45 17.05 4.60
N TYR A 107 1.50 16.81 3.82
CA TYR A 107 2.89 16.76 4.26
C TYR A 107 3.76 17.72 3.46
N GLN A 108 4.86 18.13 4.09
CA GLN A 108 5.89 18.95 3.45
C GLN A 108 6.72 18.13 2.46
N ASP A 109 7.39 18.82 1.55
CA ASP A 109 8.37 18.21 0.67
C ASP A 109 9.53 17.63 1.48
N ALA A 110 10.06 16.49 1.06
CA ALA A 110 11.22 15.86 1.68
C ALA A 110 11.07 15.59 3.20
N GLN A 111 9.89 15.17 3.64
CA GLN A 111 9.59 14.94 5.06
C GLN A 111 9.98 13.52 5.53
N PHE A 112 9.83 12.51 4.68
CA PHE A 112 9.98 11.10 5.07
C PHE A 112 11.25 10.45 4.53
N ASP A 113 11.86 9.59 5.34
CA ASP A 113 12.99 8.75 4.93
C ASP A 113 12.50 7.56 4.08
N LYS A 114 11.32 7.03 4.43
CA LYS A 114 10.69 5.94 3.70
C LYS A 114 9.19 6.16 3.56
N VAL A 115 8.64 5.72 2.44
CA VAL A 115 7.21 5.56 2.24
C VAL A 115 6.93 4.15 1.81
N TYR A 116 5.95 3.51 2.42
CA TYR A 116 5.49 2.20 1.97
C TYR A 116 3.97 2.17 1.78
N SER A 117 3.51 1.23 0.96
CA SER A 117 2.10 0.98 0.71
C SER A 117 1.85 -0.51 0.54
N CYS A 118 0.72 -1.00 1.02
CA CYS A 118 0.36 -2.41 0.94
C CYS A 118 -1.10 -2.58 0.52
N LEU A 119 -1.34 -3.24 -0.62
CA LEU A 119 -2.68 -3.53 -1.15
C LEU A 119 -3.53 -2.27 -1.41
N VAL A 120 -2.94 -1.24 -2.04
CA VAL A 120 -3.61 0.03 -2.36
C VAL A 120 -3.64 0.31 -3.86
N PHE A 121 -2.48 0.18 -4.52
CA PHE A 121 -2.34 0.64 -5.90
C PHE A 121 -3.22 -0.12 -6.90
N HIS A 122 -3.52 -1.40 -6.64
CA HIS A 122 -4.42 -2.18 -7.50
C HIS A 122 -5.87 -1.65 -7.52
N GLN A 123 -6.25 -0.86 -6.51
CA GLN A 123 -7.58 -0.24 -6.41
C GLN A 123 -7.66 1.14 -7.10
N LEU A 124 -6.52 1.70 -7.51
CA LEU A 124 -6.44 3.02 -8.13
C LEU A 124 -6.45 2.91 -9.66
N ASP A 125 -7.08 3.85 -10.34
CA ASP A 125 -6.93 4.00 -11.78
C ASP A 125 -5.55 4.57 -12.14
N ALA A 126 -5.15 4.51 -13.42
CA ALA A 126 -3.82 4.88 -13.87
C ALA A 126 -3.46 6.34 -13.52
N ASP A 127 -4.41 7.28 -13.68
CA ASP A 127 -4.19 8.69 -13.37
C ASP A 127 -3.95 8.90 -11.88
N THR A 128 -4.75 8.23 -11.04
CA THR A 128 -4.63 8.29 -9.59
C THR A 128 -3.35 7.63 -9.10
N LYS A 129 -2.95 6.47 -9.68
CA LYS A 129 -1.66 5.84 -9.41
C LYS A 129 -0.51 6.82 -9.64
N TRP A 130 -0.53 7.47 -10.79
CA TRP A 130 0.50 8.41 -11.20
C TRP A 130 0.55 9.64 -10.26
N PHE A 131 -0.62 10.19 -9.92
CA PHE A 131 -0.73 11.29 -8.97
C PHE A 131 -0.18 10.92 -7.59
N CYS A 132 -0.62 9.78 -7.03
CA CYS A 132 -0.15 9.32 -5.72
C CYS A 132 1.36 9.04 -5.71
N LEU A 133 1.91 8.44 -6.77
CA LEU A 133 3.36 8.23 -6.89
C LEU A 133 4.13 9.54 -6.94
N LYS A 134 3.60 10.59 -7.60
CA LYS A 134 4.19 11.95 -7.58
C LYS A 134 4.18 12.56 -6.18
N GLU A 135 3.07 12.45 -5.46
CA GLU A 135 2.99 12.95 -4.10
C GLU A 135 3.93 12.18 -3.16
N ILE A 136 4.01 10.86 -3.30
CA ILE A 136 4.99 10.04 -2.57
C ILE A 136 6.43 10.48 -2.90
N HIS A 137 6.72 10.71 -4.20
CA HIS A 137 8.03 11.23 -4.59
C HIS A 137 8.31 12.60 -3.98
N ARG A 138 7.32 13.51 -3.94
CA ARG A 138 7.47 14.82 -3.34
C ARG A 138 7.80 14.75 -1.86
N VAL A 139 7.06 13.96 -1.09
CA VAL A 139 7.21 13.88 0.38
C VAL A 139 8.41 13.05 0.83
N LEU A 140 8.98 12.23 -0.02
CA LEU A 140 10.23 11.51 0.27
C LEU A 140 11.42 12.49 0.25
N LYS A 141 12.35 12.30 1.18
CA LYS A 141 13.66 12.97 1.17
C LYS A 141 14.50 12.54 -0.04
N PRO A 142 15.50 13.33 -0.46
CA PRO A 142 16.54 12.82 -1.37
C PRO A 142 17.14 11.52 -0.83
N ASN A 143 17.35 10.52 -1.69
CA ASN A 143 17.74 9.15 -1.34
C ASN A 143 16.73 8.37 -0.47
N GLY A 144 15.54 8.91 -0.26
CA GLY A 144 14.45 8.22 0.43
C GLY A 144 13.95 7.02 -0.37
N THR A 145 13.40 6.04 0.32
CA THR A 145 13.01 4.75 -0.27
C THR A 145 11.49 4.61 -0.34
N LEU A 146 10.99 4.18 -1.50
CA LEU A 146 9.63 3.72 -1.72
C LEU A 146 9.59 2.19 -1.69
N ILE A 147 8.65 1.60 -0.95
CA ILE A 147 8.33 0.17 -0.96
C ILE A 147 6.84 0.01 -1.26
N ILE A 148 6.49 -0.74 -2.30
CA ILE A 148 5.10 -1.10 -2.61
C ILE A 148 4.96 -2.62 -2.56
N ALA A 149 4.01 -3.10 -1.78
CA ALA A 149 3.63 -4.50 -1.68
C ALA A 149 2.22 -4.65 -2.24
N ASP A 150 2.09 -5.19 -3.45
CA ASP A 150 0.81 -5.23 -4.16
C ASP A 150 0.76 -6.38 -5.18
N TRP A 151 -0.41 -6.58 -5.80
CA TRP A 151 -0.53 -7.50 -6.92
C TRP A 151 0.45 -7.14 -8.03
N GLY A 152 1.13 -8.15 -8.53
CA GLY A 152 2.12 -8.03 -9.58
C GLY A 152 1.76 -8.88 -10.80
N LYS A 153 2.70 -8.97 -11.74
CA LYS A 153 2.52 -9.76 -12.95
C LYS A 153 2.28 -11.23 -12.64
N ALA A 154 1.20 -11.79 -13.18
CA ALA A 154 0.89 -13.21 -13.04
C ALA A 154 2.04 -14.08 -13.61
N GLN A 155 2.51 -15.05 -12.84
CA GLN A 155 3.64 -15.92 -13.21
C GLN A 155 3.25 -16.99 -14.26
N ASN A 156 1.96 -17.34 -14.31
CA ASN A 156 1.43 -18.33 -15.26
C ASN A 156 -0.03 -18.03 -15.62
N TRP A 157 -0.53 -18.76 -16.64
CA TRP A 157 -1.88 -18.57 -17.16
C TRP A 157 -2.98 -18.92 -16.13
N LEU A 158 -2.74 -19.90 -15.25
CA LEU A 158 -3.69 -20.30 -14.22
C LEU A 158 -3.87 -19.19 -13.20
N MET A 159 -2.77 -18.60 -12.72
CA MET A 159 -2.82 -17.42 -11.82
C MET A 159 -3.47 -16.22 -12.51
N ARG A 160 -3.26 -16.06 -13.82
CA ARG A 160 -3.94 -15.01 -14.58
C ARG A 160 -5.45 -15.23 -14.65
N PHE A 161 -5.86 -16.48 -14.78
CA PHE A 161 -7.28 -16.87 -14.79
C PHE A 161 -7.92 -16.69 -13.40
N THR A 162 -7.31 -17.22 -12.34
CA THR A 162 -7.82 -17.09 -10.97
C THR A 162 -7.86 -15.64 -10.49
N PHE A 163 -6.92 -14.80 -10.93
CA PHE A 163 -6.95 -13.36 -10.67
C PHE A 163 -8.18 -12.67 -11.29
N GLY A 164 -8.81 -13.27 -12.28
CA GLY A 164 -10.08 -12.81 -12.83
C GLY A 164 -11.19 -12.64 -11.79
N PHE A 165 -11.20 -13.46 -10.74
CA PHE A 165 -12.12 -13.29 -9.60
C PHE A 165 -11.82 -12.03 -8.80
N VAL A 166 -10.54 -11.70 -8.57
CA VAL A 166 -10.14 -10.45 -7.93
C VAL A 166 -10.57 -9.26 -8.79
N GLN A 167 -10.38 -9.35 -10.12
CA GLN A 167 -10.79 -8.31 -11.05
C GLN A 167 -12.31 -8.09 -11.10
N LEU A 168 -13.11 -9.11 -10.85
CA LEU A 168 -14.57 -8.97 -10.74
C LEU A 168 -14.98 -8.20 -9.48
N LEU A 169 -14.21 -8.28 -8.39
CA LEU A 169 -14.48 -7.59 -7.12
C LEU A 169 -13.90 -6.17 -7.11
N ASP A 170 -12.64 -6.02 -7.51
CA ASP A 170 -11.88 -4.76 -7.41
C ASP A 170 -11.94 -3.91 -8.70
N GLY A 171 -12.52 -4.46 -9.77
CA GLY A 171 -12.64 -3.81 -11.07
C GLY A 171 -11.49 -4.09 -12.03
N PHE A 172 -11.81 -4.35 -13.29
CA PHE A 172 -10.84 -4.61 -14.36
C PHE A 172 -9.96 -3.40 -14.66
N LYS A 173 -10.54 -2.19 -14.62
CA LYS A 173 -9.84 -0.97 -14.99
C LYS A 173 -8.70 -0.64 -14.01
N THR A 174 -8.90 -0.88 -12.73
CA THR A 174 -7.95 -0.55 -11.66
C THR A 174 -6.84 -1.58 -11.52
N THR A 175 -7.19 -2.86 -11.67
CA THR A 175 -6.26 -3.99 -11.44
C THR A 175 -5.42 -4.37 -12.66
N ASN A 176 -5.84 -3.97 -13.88
CA ASN A 176 -5.22 -4.42 -15.12
C ASN A 176 -3.73 -4.04 -15.23
N ASP A 177 -3.37 -2.85 -14.77
CA ASP A 177 -1.97 -2.38 -14.80
C ASP A 177 -1.07 -3.24 -13.92
N ASN A 178 -1.56 -3.60 -12.72
CA ASN A 178 -0.81 -4.43 -11.77
C ASN A 178 -0.56 -5.82 -12.35
N VAL A 179 -1.61 -6.46 -12.88
CA VAL A 179 -1.54 -7.81 -13.45
C VAL A 179 -0.66 -7.89 -14.69
N ASN A 180 -0.62 -6.82 -15.46
CA ASN A 180 0.26 -6.71 -16.63
C ASN A 180 1.70 -6.31 -16.26
N GLY A 181 1.97 -6.08 -14.96
CA GLY A 181 3.32 -5.77 -14.47
C GLY A 181 3.77 -4.35 -14.79
N LEU A 182 2.84 -3.39 -14.90
CA LEU A 182 3.16 -2.01 -15.28
C LEU A 182 3.62 -1.15 -14.10
N MET A 183 3.52 -1.62 -12.85
CA MET A 183 3.94 -0.85 -11.67
C MET A 183 5.38 -0.33 -11.74
N PRO A 184 6.41 -1.10 -12.14
CA PRO A 184 7.76 -0.58 -12.29
C PRO A 184 7.85 0.57 -13.29
N LYS A 185 7.06 0.53 -14.37
CA LYS A 185 6.99 1.60 -15.37
C LYS A 185 6.42 2.89 -14.76
N PHE A 186 5.28 2.82 -14.07
CA PHE A 186 4.69 3.98 -13.38
C PHE A 186 5.67 4.61 -12.38
N ILE A 187 6.35 3.79 -11.58
CA ILE A 187 7.33 4.25 -10.60
C ILE A 187 8.50 4.98 -11.31
N SER A 188 9.04 4.41 -12.39
CA SER A 188 10.15 5.03 -13.14
C SER A 188 9.75 6.33 -13.82
N GLU A 189 8.55 6.41 -14.41
CA GLU A 189 8.04 7.59 -15.13
C GLU A 189 7.84 8.81 -14.21
N VAL A 190 7.61 8.57 -12.91
CA VAL A 190 7.51 9.65 -11.91
C VAL A 190 8.88 10.20 -11.51
N GLY A 191 9.98 9.51 -11.85
CA GLY A 191 11.35 9.96 -11.58
C GLY A 191 12.07 9.16 -10.49
N PHE A 192 11.48 8.09 -9.98
CA PHE A 192 12.20 7.16 -9.11
C PHE A 192 13.29 6.40 -9.88
N ARG A 193 14.35 6.01 -9.16
CA ARG A 193 15.48 5.22 -9.67
C ARG A 193 15.60 3.90 -8.95
N ASP A 194 16.45 3.03 -9.47
CA ASP A 194 16.74 1.71 -8.92
C ASP A 194 15.48 0.89 -8.70
N VAL A 195 14.50 1.06 -9.63
CA VAL A 195 13.22 0.37 -9.57
C VAL A 195 13.45 -1.13 -9.76
N SER A 196 13.11 -1.91 -8.75
CA SER A 196 13.32 -3.35 -8.74
C SER A 196 12.13 -4.10 -8.12
N VAL A 197 11.93 -5.33 -8.58
CA VAL A 197 11.06 -6.29 -7.90
C VAL A 197 11.95 -7.10 -6.97
N LEU A 198 11.81 -6.87 -5.66
CA LEU A 198 12.64 -7.54 -4.64
C LEU A 198 12.33 -9.03 -4.58
N GLN A 199 11.06 -9.35 -4.48
CA GLN A 199 10.56 -10.72 -4.45
C GLN A 199 9.08 -10.78 -4.81
N SER A 200 8.59 -11.99 -5.08
CA SER A 200 7.17 -12.26 -5.31
C SER A 200 6.74 -13.49 -4.54
N ILE A 201 5.51 -13.47 -4.06
CA ILE A 201 4.86 -14.59 -3.38
C ILE A 201 3.71 -15.06 -4.26
N ASN A 202 3.76 -16.29 -4.69
CA ASN A 202 2.66 -16.90 -5.42
C ASN A 202 1.56 -17.29 -4.44
N THR A 203 0.35 -16.87 -4.73
CA THR A 203 -0.86 -17.18 -3.97
C THR A 203 -1.84 -17.96 -4.85
N ALA A 204 -2.90 -18.50 -4.27
CA ALA A 204 -3.93 -19.21 -5.03
C ALA A 204 -4.65 -18.32 -6.05
N ILE A 205 -4.69 -17.01 -5.81
CA ILE A 205 -5.47 -16.04 -6.60
C ILE A 205 -4.61 -15.05 -7.41
N GLY A 206 -3.28 -15.18 -7.38
CA GLY A 206 -2.39 -14.29 -8.13
C GLY A 206 -0.98 -14.23 -7.56
N THR A 207 -0.17 -13.36 -8.15
CA THR A 207 1.21 -13.10 -7.69
C THR A 207 1.24 -11.81 -6.90
N PHE A 208 1.73 -11.87 -5.67
CA PHE A 208 1.95 -10.71 -4.81
C PHE A 208 3.42 -10.30 -4.90
N SER A 209 3.71 -9.05 -5.22
CA SER A 209 5.07 -8.58 -5.51
C SER A 209 5.47 -7.39 -4.63
N TYR A 210 6.74 -7.32 -4.30
CA TYR A 210 7.35 -6.21 -3.56
C TYR A 210 8.22 -5.41 -4.51
N PHE A 211 7.87 -4.15 -4.68
CA PHE A 211 8.61 -3.20 -5.51
C PHE A 211 9.38 -2.26 -4.60
N LYS A 212 10.62 -1.95 -4.98
CA LYS A 212 11.46 -0.98 -4.30
C LYS A 212 12.00 0.03 -5.30
N ALA A 213 12.08 1.28 -4.87
CA ALA A 213 12.66 2.35 -5.66
C ALA A 213 13.27 3.42 -4.73
N THR A 214 14.15 4.25 -5.27
CA THR A 214 14.83 5.33 -4.55
C THR A 214 14.51 6.66 -5.22
N LYS A 215 14.19 7.68 -4.41
CA LYS A 215 14.15 9.06 -4.88
C LYS A 215 15.58 9.58 -5.00
N ARG A 216 15.87 10.23 -6.12
CA ARG A 216 17.13 10.94 -6.30
C ARG A 216 17.13 12.30 -5.63
#